data_e0048f4f92a3897fb6bfca7a2c7e4704
#
_entry.id   e0048f4f92a3897fb6bfca7a2c7e4704
#
_cell.length_a   1.000
_cell.length_b   1.000
_cell.length_c   1.000
_cell.angle_alpha   90.00
_cell.angle_beta   90.00
_cell.angle_gamma   90.00
#
_symmetry.space_group_name_H-M   'P 1'
#
loop_
_entity.id
_entity.type
_entity.pdbx_description
1 polymer ?
#
loop_
_entity_poly.entity_id
_entity_poly.type
_entity_poly.pdbx_seq_one_letter_code
_entity_poly.pdbx_strand_id
1 'polypeptide(L)'
;PPTDEARTLRDAARELAGDDPAAQAAVALADCAVDADAFIAELTEPETTVAETAALAERAVELARRTGDPLAESAALDALTGAHCWAGAAFEAAATARGRTGLLSSVQVSPASAYELVDALIMASDTSVAVGDLRGAERWGRQLRDLPLLAETGQIATSRLLVADALAGNAGEALADSERFLEAWVRSGRRRSPSLSIAAAAVAMVHGLRGDGGARARWLDIAAELGATRERSAGFGPTFDAVVLLHHGQAAPALERLATEPDELGKWASWVWLHWYAAMRAEAAVLAGHPDAPGRLAAARTIVAGNPVTGAIVDRAEALLGDDRGRLLATAAAFDAAGCRYPWARTLRLAGGDQATTGAAALAALGLAPMSAGIGG
;
A
#
# COMPACT_ATOMS: atom_id res chain seq x y z
N PRO A 1 15.24 1.55 20.73
CA PRO A 1 16.66 1.93 20.92
C PRO A 1 17.32 2.15 19.53
N PRO A 2 18.44 2.88 19.45
CA PRO A 2 19.26 2.92 18.25
C PRO A 2 19.67 1.52 17.81
N THR A 3 19.87 1.32 16.51
CA THR A 3 20.14 -0.01 15.93
C THR A 3 21.32 -0.73 16.60
N ASP A 4 22.41 -0.02 16.89
CA ASP A 4 23.59 -0.60 17.53
C ASP A 4 23.31 -1.04 18.97
N GLU A 5 22.48 -0.29 19.72
CA GLU A 5 22.04 -0.69 21.05
C GLU A 5 21.14 -1.92 20.98
N ALA A 6 20.23 -1.98 20.01
CA ALA A 6 19.36 -3.13 19.81
C ALA A 6 20.17 -4.40 19.49
N ARG A 7 21.21 -4.29 18.64
CA ARG A 7 22.14 -5.39 18.36
C ARG A 7 22.89 -5.86 19.61
N THR A 8 23.39 -4.91 20.40
CA THR A 8 24.09 -5.23 21.66
C THR A 8 23.16 -5.97 22.63
N LEU A 9 21.92 -5.51 22.78
CA LEU A 9 20.93 -6.16 23.64
C LEU A 9 20.54 -7.55 23.15
N ARG A 10 20.39 -7.73 21.83
CA ARG A 10 20.13 -9.02 21.19
C ARG A 10 21.25 -10.02 21.49
N ASP A 11 22.51 -9.62 21.34
CA ASP A 11 23.66 -10.48 21.56
C ASP A 11 23.78 -10.90 23.02
N ALA A 12 23.55 -9.98 23.96
CA ALA A 12 23.47 -10.29 25.39
C ALA A 12 22.31 -11.25 25.72
N ALA A 13 21.13 -11.05 25.10
CA ALA A 13 19.99 -11.94 25.26
C ALA A 13 20.26 -13.36 24.74
N ARG A 14 21.02 -13.50 23.65
CA ARG A 14 21.40 -14.80 23.10
C ARG A 14 22.27 -15.60 24.07
N GLU A 15 23.18 -14.96 24.78
CA GLU A 15 24.01 -15.61 25.81
C GLU A 15 23.18 -16.10 27.01
N LEU A 16 22.10 -15.40 27.34
CA LEU A 16 21.23 -15.69 28.48
C LEU A 16 20.10 -16.67 28.16
N ALA A 17 19.73 -16.87 26.90
CA ALA A 17 18.55 -17.65 26.51
C ALA A 17 18.64 -19.13 26.91
N GLY A 18 19.85 -19.71 26.93
CA GLY A 18 20.05 -21.13 27.26
C GLY A 18 19.13 -22.05 26.44
N ASP A 19 18.52 -23.03 27.12
CA ASP A 19 17.62 -24.01 26.52
C ASP A 19 16.13 -23.63 26.64
N ASP A 20 15.80 -22.41 27.14
CA ASP A 20 14.41 -21.98 27.24
C ASP A 20 13.81 -21.67 25.85
N PRO A 21 12.76 -22.42 25.41
CA PRO A 21 12.18 -22.25 24.10
C PRO A 21 11.60 -20.84 23.84
N ALA A 22 11.03 -20.20 24.87
CA ALA A 22 10.47 -18.86 24.72
C ALA A 22 11.56 -17.81 24.53
N ALA A 23 12.65 -17.91 25.32
CA ALA A 23 13.81 -17.05 25.17
C ALA A 23 14.50 -17.25 23.80
N GLN A 24 14.65 -18.49 23.33
CA GLN A 24 15.18 -18.79 22.00
C GLN A 24 14.33 -18.22 20.88
N ALA A 25 12.99 -18.29 21.00
CA ALA A 25 12.07 -17.70 20.02
C ALA A 25 12.18 -16.16 19.98
N ALA A 26 12.28 -15.53 21.15
CA ALA A 26 12.45 -14.07 21.26
C ALA A 26 13.80 -13.59 20.66
N VAL A 27 14.89 -14.33 20.91
CA VAL A 27 16.21 -14.03 20.31
C VAL A 27 16.15 -14.20 18.78
N ALA A 28 15.55 -15.28 18.28
CA ALA A 28 15.42 -15.52 16.84
C ALA A 28 14.56 -14.44 16.16
N LEU A 29 13.51 -13.96 16.82
CA LEU A 29 12.73 -12.81 16.35
C LEU A 29 13.61 -11.56 16.27
N ALA A 30 14.39 -11.26 17.31
CA ALA A 30 15.29 -10.12 17.31
C ALA A 30 16.38 -10.21 16.22
N ASP A 31 16.85 -11.41 15.90
CA ASP A 31 17.86 -11.64 14.85
C ASP A 31 17.37 -11.20 13.46
N CYS A 32 16.10 -11.36 13.16
CA CYS A 32 15.54 -10.90 11.89
C CYS A 32 14.94 -9.48 11.97
N ALA A 33 14.27 -9.14 13.07
CA ALA A 33 13.56 -7.86 13.19
C ALA A 33 14.51 -6.67 13.30
N VAL A 34 15.65 -6.80 13.99
CA VAL A 34 16.61 -5.70 14.17
C VAL A 34 17.08 -5.14 12.83
N ASP A 35 17.43 -5.98 11.86
CA ASP A 35 17.87 -5.50 10.55
C ASP A 35 16.69 -5.10 9.64
N ALA A 36 15.56 -5.80 9.71
CA ALA A 36 14.37 -5.44 8.94
C ALA A 36 13.79 -4.08 9.38
N ASP A 37 13.65 -3.89 10.70
CA ASP A 37 13.07 -2.67 11.28
C ASP A 37 14.04 -1.49 11.30
N ALA A 38 15.33 -1.72 11.45
CA ALA A 38 16.35 -0.66 11.41
C ALA A 38 16.32 0.09 10.08
N PHE A 39 16.20 -0.63 8.98
CA PHE A 39 16.03 -0.03 7.67
C PHE A 39 14.76 0.85 7.61
N ILE A 40 13.68 0.39 8.22
CA ILE A 40 12.40 1.08 8.26
C ILE A 40 12.46 2.34 9.13
N ALA A 41 13.02 2.24 10.32
CA ALA A 41 13.02 3.32 11.31
C ALA A 41 14.05 4.41 11.02
N GLU A 42 15.27 4.02 10.67
CA GLU A 42 16.44 4.89 10.60
C GLU A 42 16.99 5.06 9.17
N LEU A 43 16.46 4.33 8.18
CA LEU A 43 16.97 4.28 6.79
C LEU A 43 18.44 3.83 6.74
N THR A 44 18.86 2.98 7.68
CA THR A 44 20.21 2.42 7.73
C THR A 44 20.32 1.17 6.86
N GLU A 45 21.51 0.89 6.35
CA GLU A 45 21.74 -0.36 5.62
C GLU A 45 21.71 -1.55 6.59
N PRO A 46 20.97 -2.63 6.27
CA PRO A 46 20.95 -3.83 7.08
C PRO A 46 22.31 -4.57 7.01
N GLU A 47 22.66 -5.28 8.07
CA GLU A 47 23.86 -6.11 8.08
C GLU A 47 23.67 -7.45 7.35
N THR A 48 22.41 -7.91 7.24
CA THR A 48 22.04 -9.15 6.58
C THR A 48 21.54 -8.92 5.17
N THR A 49 21.69 -9.91 4.31
CA THR A 49 21.05 -9.94 2.99
C THR A 49 19.54 -10.25 3.11
N VAL A 50 18.80 -9.99 2.06
CA VAL A 50 17.36 -10.36 1.97
C VAL A 50 17.14 -11.84 2.27
N ALA A 51 17.99 -12.72 1.68
CA ALA A 51 17.87 -14.18 1.84
C ALA A 51 18.19 -14.62 3.27
N GLU A 52 19.21 -14.03 3.89
CA GLU A 52 19.55 -14.29 5.29
C GLU A 52 18.44 -13.83 6.23
N THR A 53 17.88 -12.63 6.03
CA THR A 53 16.78 -12.13 6.83
C THR A 53 15.53 -13.03 6.71
N ALA A 54 15.21 -13.50 5.50
CA ALA A 54 14.10 -14.42 5.30
C ALA A 54 14.32 -15.77 6.04
N ALA A 55 15.53 -16.35 5.95
CA ALA A 55 15.86 -17.58 6.66
C ALA A 55 15.81 -17.41 8.20
N LEU A 56 16.25 -16.27 8.70
CA LEU A 56 16.14 -15.93 10.14
C LEU A 56 14.67 -15.80 10.57
N ALA A 57 13.83 -15.16 9.75
CA ALA A 57 12.40 -15.01 10.02
C ALA A 57 11.66 -16.36 9.99
N GLU A 58 11.95 -17.24 9.04
CA GLU A 58 11.43 -18.61 9.00
C GLU A 58 11.82 -19.39 10.27
N ARG A 59 13.09 -19.25 10.69
CA ARG A 59 13.57 -19.85 11.92
C ARG A 59 12.85 -19.32 13.15
N ALA A 60 12.59 -18.01 13.23
CA ALA A 60 11.84 -17.41 14.31
C ALA A 60 10.41 -17.96 14.39
N VAL A 61 9.72 -18.11 13.24
CA VAL A 61 8.38 -18.72 13.17
C VAL A 61 8.41 -20.17 13.65
N GLU A 62 9.40 -20.97 13.26
CA GLU A 62 9.53 -22.36 13.72
C GLU A 62 9.68 -22.45 15.24
N LEU A 63 10.51 -21.60 15.82
CA LEU A 63 10.74 -21.58 17.28
C LEU A 63 9.51 -21.05 18.03
N ALA A 64 8.89 -19.98 17.54
CA ALA A 64 7.69 -19.41 18.14
C ALA A 64 6.53 -20.43 18.18
N ARG A 65 6.32 -21.20 17.12
CA ARG A 65 5.31 -22.30 17.07
C ARG A 65 5.53 -23.34 18.15
N ARG A 66 6.78 -23.64 18.51
CA ARG A 66 7.09 -24.62 19.57
C ARG A 66 6.68 -24.15 20.95
N THR A 67 6.55 -22.83 21.16
CA THR A 67 6.10 -22.27 22.44
C THR A 67 4.60 -22.45 22.66
N GLY A 68 3.80 -22.62 21.60
CA GLY A 68 2.34 -22.61 21.66
C GLY A 68 1.73 -21.24 21.98
N ASP A 69 2.53 -20.17 22.02
CA ASP A 69 2.05 -18.81 22.25
C ASP A 69 1.69 -18.15 20.92
N PRO A 70 0.39 -17.83 20.67
CA PRO A 70 -0.06 -17.22 19.43
C PRO A 70 0.48 -15.79 19.25
N LEU A 71 0.84 -15.07 20.30
CA LEU A 71 1.42 -13.74 20.18
C LEU A 71 2.89 -13.80 19.74
N ALA A 72 3.65 -14.76 20.27
CA ALA A 72 5.02 -14.99 19.82
C ALA A 72 5.06 -15.45 18.34
N GLU A 73 4.13 -16.35 17.94
CA GLU A 73 4.02 -16.77 16.53
C GLU A 73 3.58 -15.60 15.65
N SER A 74 2.66 -14.74 16.11
CA SER A 74 2.22 -13.54 15.38
C SER A 74 3.38 -12.58 15.11
N ALA A 75 4.19 -12.27 16.12
CA ALA A 75 5.35 -11.41 15.98
C ALA A 75 6.40 -11.98 15.00
N ALA A 76 6.63 -13.29 15.03
CA ALA A 76 7.53 -13.93 14.09
C ALA A 76 6.98 -13.94 12.65
N LEU A 77 5.67 -14.11 12.47
CA LEU A 77 5.00 -14.00 11.17
C LEU A 77 5.03 -12.56 10.64
N ASP A 78 5.03 -11.55 11.51
CA ASP A 78 5.21 -10.16 11.10
C ASP A 78 6.61 -9.93 10.50
N ALA A 79 7.65 -10.39 11.20
CA ALA A 79 9.02 -10.32 10.69
C ALA A 79 9.18 -11.07 9.36
N LEU A 80 8.53 -12.22 9.19
CA LEU A 80 8.51 -12.97 7.93
C LEU A 80 7.77 -12.21 6.83
N THR A 81 6.65 -11.55 7.15
CA THR A 81 5.94 -10.66 6.21
C THR A 81 6.84 -9.54 5.74
N GLY A 82 7.56 -8.88 6.65
CA GLY A 82 8.55 -7.86 6.33
C GLY A 82 9.67 -8.37 5.42
N ALA A 83 10.21 -9.55 5.71
CA ALA A 83 11.25 -10.19 4.90
C ALA A 83 10.76 -10.49 3.47
N HIS A 84 9.54 -11.02 3.31
CA HIS A 84 8.91 -11.23 2.00
C HIS A 84 8.68 -9.92 1.25
N CYS A 85 8.21 -8.87 1.92
CA CYS A 85 8.08 -7.55 1.33
C CYS A 85 9.43 -7.02 0.82
N TRP A 86 10.48 -7.18 1.62
CA TRP A 86 11.83 -6.79 1.23
C TRP A 86 12.36 -7.59 0.03
N ALA A 87 12.01 -8.87 -0.04
CA ALA A 87 12.34 -9.72 -1.19
C ALA A 87 11.55 -9.38 -2.47
N GLY A 88 10.57 -8.48 -2.41
CA GLY A 88 9.62 -8.24 -3.52
C GLY A 88 8.59 -9.36 -3.71
N ALA A 89 8.51 -10.30 -2.75
CA ALA A 89 7.59 -11.44 -2.75
C ALA A 89 6.22 -11.01 -2.19
N ALA A 90 5.53 -10.11 -2.89
CA ALA A 90 4.30 -9.47 -2.40
C ALA A 90 3.17 -10.48 -2.12
N PHE A 91 3.05 -11.55 -2.91
CA PHE A 91 2.00 -12.56 -2.73
C PHE A 91 2.25 -13.44 -1.51
N GLU A 92 3.50 -13.80 -1.26
CA GLU A 92 3.95 -14.53 -0.07
C GLU A 92 3.73 -13.66 1.18
N ALA A 93 4.09 -12.38 1.12
CA ALA A 93 3.83 -11.42 2.18
C ALA A 93 2.33 -11.34 2.51
N ALA A 94 1.47 -11.22 1.49
CA ALA A 94 0.03 -11.17 1.67
C ALA A 94 -0.54 -12.50 2.23
N ALA A 95 0.02 -13.64 1.85
CA ALA A 95 -0.39 -14.93 2.40
C ALA A 95 0.00 -15.06 3.88
N THR A 96 1.22 -14.65 4.26
CA THR A 96 1.72 -14.67 5.64
C THR A 96 0.89 -13.73 6.53
N ALA A 97 0.64 -12.49 6.09
CA ALA A 97 -0.17 -11.51 6.83
C ALA A 97 -1.61 -12.01 7.06
N ARG A 98 -2.23 -12.65 6.05
CA ARG A 98 -3.56 -13.28 6.22
C ARG A 98 -3.53 -14.46 7.19
N GLY A 99 -2.49 -15.28 7.16
CA GLY A 99 -2.28 -16.36 8.12
C GLY A 99 -2.21 -15.84 9.55
N ARG A 100 -1.51 -14.74 9.77
CA ARG A 100 -1.38 -14.03 11.05
C ARG A 100 -2.74 -13.56 11.59
N THR A 101 -3.58 -12.94 10.76
CA THR A 101 -4.94 -12.55 11.20
C THR A 101 -5.81 -13.74 11.58
N GLY A 102 -5.69 -14.87 10.88
CA GLY A 102 -6.36 -16.13 11.22
C GLY A 102 -5.90 -16.66 12.57
N LEU A 103 -4.61 -16.68 12.83
CA LEU A 103 -4.01 -17.11 14.12
C LEU A 103 -4.57 -16.28 15.28
N LEU A 104 -4.66 -14.97 15.12
CA LEU A 104 -5.10 -14.05 16.17
C LEU A 104 -6.63 -13.99 16.34
N SER A 105 -7.42 -14.64 15.50
CA SER A 105 -8.88 -14.55 15.51
C SER A 105 -9.52 -15.04 16.83
N SER A 106 -8.86 -15.93 17.57
CA SER A 106 -9.30 -16.45 18.87
C SER A 106 -8.62 -15.77 20.06
N VAL A 107 -7.69 -14.84 19.82
CA VAL A 107 -6.98 -14.16 20.90
C VAL A 107 -7.86 -13.06 21.49
N GLN A 108 -8.00 -13.05 22.81
CA GLN A 108 -8.77 -12.03 23.51
C GLN A 108 -8.05 -10.68 23.47
N VAL A 109 -8.82 -9.61 23.27
CA VAL A 109 -8.31 -8.24 23.32
C VAL A 109 -7.87 -7.90 24.74
N SER A 110 -6.61 -7.57 24.90
CA SER A 110 -5.97 -7.22 26.16
C SER A 110 -4.84 -6.22 25.92
N PRO A 111 -4.30 -5.54 26.93
CA PRO A 111 -3.11 -4.71 26.76
C PRO A 111 -1.92 -5.46 26.18
N ALA A 112 -1.78 -6.76 26.46
CA ALA A 112 -0.68 -7.59 25.96
C ALA A 112 -0.86 -7.96 24.47
N SER A 113 -2.11 -8.15 24.01
CA SER A 113 -2.41 -8.54 22.63
C SER A 113 -2.75 -7.35 21.72
N ALA A 114 -2.96 -6.15 22.28
CA ALA A 114 -3.47 -5.00 21.55
C ALA A 114 -2.59 -4.62 20.33
N TYR A 115 -1.29 -4.61 20.52
CA TYR A 115 -0.33 -4.28 19.45
C TYR A 115 -0.44 -5.28 18.30
N GLU A 116 -0.33 -6.58 18.61
CA GLU A 116 -0.36 -7.66 17.61
C GLU A 116 -1.67 -7.68 16.82
N LEU A 117 -2.81 -7.46 17.50
CA LEU A 117 -4.13 -7.43 16.84
C LEU A 117 -4.26 -6.25 15.86
N VAL A 118 -3.81 -5.06 16.26
CA VAL A 118 -3.86 -3.86 15.41
C VAL A 118 -2.91 -4.02 14.24
N ASP A 119 -1.68 -4.41 14.50
CA ASP A 119 -0.62 -4.52 13.51
C ASP A 119 -0.92 -5.60 12.48
N ALA A 120 -1.46 -6.76 12.89
CA ALA A 120 -1.87 -7.82 11.98
C ALA A 120 -2.93 -7.35 10.96
N LEU A 121 -3.91 -6.53 11.38
CA LEU A 121 -4.91 -5.97 10.48
C LEU A 121 -4.33 -4.90 9.55
N ILE A 122 -3.41 -4.09 10.04
CA ILE A 122 -2.67 -3.11 9.25
C ILE A 122 -1.88 -3.82 8.15
N MET A 123 -1.07 -4.82 8.50
CA MET A 123 -0.24 -5.56 7.54
C MET A 123 -1.08 -6.35 6.54
N ALA A 124 -2.19 -6.96 6.99
CA ALA A 124 -3.10 -7.65 6.08
C ALA A 124 -3.78 -6.70 5.08
N SER A 125 -4.09 -5.46 5.49
CA SER A 125 -4.63 -4.45 4.59
C SER A 125 -3.55 -3.95 3.60
N ASP A 126 -2.36 -3.58 4.09
CA ASP A 126 -1.27 -3.06 3.28
C ASP A 126 -0.80 -4.08 2.23
N THR A 127 -0.61 -5.34 2.63
CA THR A 127 -0.21 -6.40 1.69
C THR A 127 -1.33 -6.78 0.71
N SER A 128 -2.62 -6.64 1.10
CA SER A 128 -3.73 -6.78 0.16
C SER A 128 -3.73 -5.68 -0.90
N VAL A 129 -3.38 -4.43 -0.55
CA VAL A 129 -3.16 -3.34 -1.53
C VAL A 129 -2.01 -3.69 -2.47
N ALA A 130 -0.89 -4.21 -1.93
CA ALA A 130 0.28 -4.58 -2.72
C ALA A 130 -0.06 -5.58 -3.85
N VAL A 131 -0.90 -6.57 -3.57
CA VAL A 131 -1.29 -7.61 -4.54
C VAL A 131 -2.57 -7.30 -5.32
N GLY A 132 -3.15 -6.11 -5.14
CA GLY A 132 -4.36 -5.68 -5.85
C GLY A 132 -5.67 -6.31 -5.34
N ASP A 133 -5.68 -6.91 -4.15
CA ASP A 133 -6.89 -7.38 -3.48
C ASP A 133 -7.53 -6.23 -2.68
N LEU A 134 -8.09 -5.23 -3.40
CA LEU A 134 -8.68 -4.06 -2.74
C LEU A 134 -9.90 -4.41 -1.88
N ARG A 135 -10.67 -5.45 -2.24
CA ARG A 135 -11.77 -5.94 -1.39
C ARG A 135 -11.26 -6.55 -0.09
N GLY A 136 -10.13 -7.26 -0.15
CA GLY A 136 -9.42 -7.75 1.03
C GLY A 136 -8.92 -6.60 1.89
N ALA A 137 -8.26 -5.61 1.28
CA ALA A 137 -7.77 -4.42 1.98
C ALA A 137 -8.90 -3.67 2.70
N GLU A 138 -10.03 -3.46 2.02
CA GLU A 138 -11.23 -2.84 2.59
C GLU A 138 -11.81 -3.67 3.75
N ARG A 139 -11.88 -4.99 3.62
CA ARG A 139 -12.35 -5.87 4.69
C ARG A 139 -11.47 -5.76 5.94
N TRP A 140 -10.16 -5.79 5.80
CA TRP A 140 -9.22 -5.63 6.92
C TRP A 140 -9.27 -4.22 7.50
N GLY A 141 -9.38 -3.20 6.65
CA GLY A 141 -9.57 -1.81 7.07
C GLY A 141 -10.85 -1.61 7.90
N ARG A 142 -11.97 -2.25 7.52
CA ARG A 142 -13.21 -2.23 8.32
C ARG A 142 -13.02 -2.93 9.66
N GLN A 143 -12.38 -4.11 9.69
CA GLN A 143 -12.10 -4.79 10.95
C GLN A 143 -11.22 -3.94 11.87
N LEU A 144 -10.20 -3.26 11.32
CA LEU A 144 -9.36 -2.33 12.06
C LEU A 144 -10.20 -1.15 12.62
N ARG A 145 -11.04 -0.54 11.80
CA ARG A 145 -11.93 0.56 12.21
C ARG A 145 -12.87 0.17 13.34
N ASP A 146 -13.38 -1.06 13.28
CA ASP A 146 -14.41 -1.54 14.19
C ASP A 146 -13.81 -2.18 15.48
N LEU A 147 -12.48 -2.19 15.65
CA LEU A 147 -11.83 -2.65 16.87
C LEU A 147 -12.19 -1.73 18.06
N PRO A 148 -12.80 -2.26 19.15
CA PRO A 148 -13.19 -1.43 20.30
C PRO A 148 -12.02 -0.69 20.95
N LEU A 149 -10.82 -1.28 20.94
CA LEU A 149 -9.61 -0.65 21.50
C LEU A 149 -9.16 0.61 20.74
N LEU A 150 -9.62 0.81 19.51
CA LEU A 150 -9.31 1.98 18.66
C LEU A 150 -10.43 3.03 18.67
N ALA A 151 -11.46 2.91 19.52
CA ALA A 151 -12.58 3.85 19.54
C ALA A 151 -12.14 5.31 19.71
N GLU A 152 -11.12 5.56 20.53
CA GLU A 152 -10.57 6.89 20.80
C GLU A 152 -9.46 7.32 19.82
N THR A 153 -8.96 6.41 18.99
CA THR A 153 -7.85 6.62 18.06
C THR A 153 -8.31 6.49 16.61
N GLY A 154 -9.31 7.27 16.23
CA GLY A 154 -9.95 7.21 14.92
C GLY A 154 -8.98 7.37 13.74
N GLN A 155 -7.87 8.12 13.92
CA GLN A 155 -6.82 8.26 12.90
C GLN A 155 -6.09 6.93 12.60
N ILE A 156 -5.96 6.04 13.58
CA ILE A 156 -5.41 4.69 13.34
C ILE A 156 -6.51 3.80 12.78
N ALA A 157 -7.70 3.85 13.39
CA ALA A 157 -8.83 3.01 13.02
C ALA A 157 -9.24 3.14 11.54
N THR A 158 -9.24 4.36 10.98
CA THR A 158 -9.66 4.60 9.58
C THR A 158 -8.51 4.57 8.58
N SER A 159 -7.26 4.56 9.03
CA SER A 159 -6.10 4.82 8.17
C SER A 159 -5.99 3.90 6.95
N ARG A 160 -6.25 2.60 7.11
CA ARG A 160 -6.12 1.63 6.01
C ARG A 160 -7.34 1.61 5.10
N LEU A 161 -8.51 1.86 5.68
CA LEU A 161 -9.74 1.98 4.91
C LEU A 161 -9.69 3.18 3.95
N LEU A 162 -9.15 4.33 4.39
CA LEU A 162 -8.95 5.51 3.54
C LEU A 162 -8.13 5.19 2.28
N VAL A 163 -7.07 4.39 2.40
CA VAL A 163 -6.22 4.00 1.26
C VAL A 163 -6.98 3.05 0.32
N ALA A 164 -7.62 2.02 0.88
CA ALA A 164 -8.36 1.04 0.09
C ALA A 164 -9.52 1.69 -0.68
N ASP A 165 -10.33 2.53 -0.01
CA ASP A 165 -11.47 3.23 -0.62
C ASP A 165 -11.02 4.24 -1.68
N ALA A 166 -9.93 4.99 -1.44
CA ALA A 166 -9.39 5.92 -2.42
C ALA A 166 -8.94 5.21 -3.70
N LEU A 167 -8.24 4.08 -3.59
CA LEU A 167 -7.78 3.29 -4.74
C LEU A 167 -8.92 2.58 -5.48
N ALA A 168 -9.92 2.08 -4.75
CA ALA A 168 -11.12 1.47 -5.34
C ALA A 168 -12.03 2.51 -6.03
N GLY A 169 -11.90 3.80 -5.66
CA GLY A 169 -12.74 4.88 -6.17
C GLY A 169 -14.02 5.08 -5.35
N ASN A 170 -14.04 4.64 -4.10
CA ASN A 170 -15.12 4.90 -3.14
C ASN A 170 -14.94 6.31 -2.52
N ALA A 171 -14.98 7.34 -3.37
CA ALA A 171 -14.61 8.70 -2.98
C ALA A 171 -15.47 9.28 -1.84
N GLY A 172 -16.77 8.96 -1.83
CA GLY A 172 -17.69 9.41 -0.78
C GLY A 172 -17.35 8.82 0.59
N GLU A 173 -17.10 7.53 0.63
CA GLU A 173 -16.71 6.76 1.81
C GLU A 173 -15.36 7.24 2.36
N ALA A 174 -14.37 7.40 1.48
CA ALA A 174 -13.06 7.92 1.86
C ALA A 174 -13.15 9.33 2.48
N LEU A 175 -13.96 10.22 1.93
CA LEU A 175 -14.13 11.56 2.47
C LEU A 175 -14.90 11.57 3.80
N ALA A 176 -15.91 10.72 3.97
CA ALA A 176 -16.64 10.60 5.24
C ALA A 176 -15.72 10.08 6.38
N ASP A 177 -14.91 9.05 6.12
CA ASP A 177 -13.95 8.54 7.10
C ASP A 177 -12.77 9.50 7.34
N SER A 178 -12.43 10.36 6.37
CA SER A 178 -11.35 11.35 6.52
C SER A 178 -11.65 12.41 7.59
N GLU A 179 -12.91 12.76 7.81
CA GLU A 179 -13.32 13.67 8.88
C GLU A 179 -13.00 13.06 10.26
N ARG A 180 -13.35 11.80 10.47
CA ARG A 180 -13.02 11.05 11.69
C ARG A 180 -11.52 10.94 11.90
N PHE A 181 -10.77 10.68 10.82
CA PHE A 181 -9.31 10.65 10.87
C PHE A 181 -8.74 11.97 11.36
N LEU A 182 -9.17 13.08 10.75
CA LEU A 182 -8.68 14.43 11.06
C LEU A 182 -9.01 14.84 12.49
N GLU A 183 -10.26 14.67 12.91
CA GLU A 183 -10.70 14.98 14.27
C GLU A 183 -9.89 14.23 15.32
N ALA A 184 -9.69 12.93 15.14
CA ALA A 184 -8.95 12.12 16.09
C ALA A 184 -7.47 12.50 16.13
N TRP A 185 -6.86 12.80 14.96
CA TRP A 185 -5.49 13.26 14.90
C TRP A 185 -5.31 14.63 15.60
N VAL A 186 -6.23 15.56 15.39
CA VAL A 186 -6.22 16.86 16.10
C VAL A 186 -6.36 16.66 17.62
N ARG A 187 -7.30 15.79 18.07
CA ARG A 187 -7.46 15.47 19.50
C ARG A 187 -6.20 14.83 20.10
N SER A 188 -5.44 14.06 19.32
CA SER A 188 -4.17 13.49 19.76
C SER A 188 -3.04 14.51 19.93
N GLY A 189 -3.29 15.79 19.67
CA GLY A 189 -2.29 16.85 19.67
C GLY A 189 -1.44 16.87 18.40
N ARG A 190 -1.98 16.41 17.28
CA ARG A 190 -1.29 16.33 15.96
C ARG A 190 0.03 15.57 16.05
N ARG A 191 0.03 14.43 16.75
CA ARG A 191 1.24 13.63 16.92
C ARG A 191 1.74 13.15 15.56
N ARG A 192 3.06 13.27 15.39
CA ARG A 192 3.74 12.73 14.22
C ARG A 192 3.62 11.21 14.20
N SER A 193 3.16 10.67 13.06
CA SER A 193 2.98 9.24 12.84
C SER A 193 3.19 8.94 11.35
N PRO A 194 4.43 8.67 10.92
CA PRO A 194 4.75 8.50 9.49
C PRO A 194 3.95 7.42 8.78
N SER A 195 3.57 6.35 9.48
CA SER A 195 2.74 5.26 8.92
C SER A 195 1.31 5.70 8.56
N LEU A 196 0.84 6.85 9.09
CA LEU A 196 -0.47 7.43 8.79
C LEU A 196 -0.43 8.44 7.64
N SER A 197 0.76 8.88 7.21
CA SER A 197 0.90 9.90 6.16
C SER A 197 0.31 9.46 4.83
N ILE A 198 0.35 8.17 4.54
CA ILE A 198 -0.25 7.60 3.34
C ILE A 198 -1.79 7.77 3.30
N ALA A 199 -2.47 7.64 4.44
CA ALA A 199 -3.91 7.86 4.51
C ALA A 199 -4.26 9.31 4.16
N ALA A 200 -3.52 10.28 4.68
CA ALA A 200 -3.68 11.68 4.34
C ALA A 200 -3.40 11.96 2.85
N ALA A 201 -2.36 11.34 2.28
CA ALA A 201 -2.05 11.45 0.86
C ALA A 201 -3.13 10.80 -0.03
N ALA A 202 -3.75 9.71 0.40
CA ALA A 202 -4.88 9.07 -0.30
C ALA A 202 -6.11 9.99 -0.33
N VAL A 203 -6.42 10.67 0.78
CA VAL A 203 -7.48 11.69 0.82
C VAL A 203 -7.14 12.89 -0.09
N ALA A 204 -5.88 13.31 -0.12
CA ALA A 204 -5.41 14.35 -1.06
C ALA A 204 -5.62 13.93 -2.52
N MET A 205 -5.37 12.65 -2.86
CA MET A 205 -5.66 12.10 -4.19
C MET A 205 -7.15 12.22 -4.52
N VAL A 206 -8.05 11.83 -3.61
CA VAL A 206 -9.50 11.95 -3.82
C VAL A 206 -9.92 13.40 -4.08
N HIS A 207 -9.43 14.36 -3.29
CA HIS A 207 -9.68 15.78 -3.54
C HIS A 207 -9.11 16.25 -4.89
N GLY A 208 -7.94 15.76 -5.27
CA GLY A 208 -7.36 16.02 -6.59
C GLY A 208 -8.26 15.53 -7.74
N LEU A 209 -8.80 14.32 -7.64
CA LEU A 209 -9.73 13.75 -8.61
C LEU A 209 -11.06 14.53 -8.67
N ARG A 210 -11.47 15.20 -7.59
CA ARG A 210 -12.63 16.10 -7.55
C ARG A 210 -12.35 17.48 -8.12
N GLY A 211 -11.09 17.81 -8.42
CA GLY A 211 -10.67 19.14 -8.86
C GLY A 211 -10.55 20.16 -7.71
N ASP A 212 -10.63 19.74 -6.46
CA ASP A 212 -10.45 20.60 -5.29
C ASP A 212 -8.97 20.72 -4.92
N GLY A 213 -8.28 21.61 -5.62
CA GLY A 213 -6.84 21.86 -5.38
C GLY A 213 -6.53 22.41 -3.99
N GLY A 214 -7.46 23.18 -3.40
CA GLY A 214 -7.27 23.75 -2.06
C GLY A 214 -7.33 22.67 -0.98
N ALA A 215 -8.34 21.79 -1.02
CA ALA A 215 -8.42 20.67 -0.09
C ALA A 215 -7.28 19.68 -0.31
N ARG A 216 -6.92 19.40 -1.57
CA ARG A 216 -5.74 18.56 -1.87
C ARG A 216 -4.47 19.09 -1.21
N ALA A 217 -4.18 20.38 -1.36
CA ALA A 217 -2.98 20.99 -0.76
C ALA A 217 -2.99 20.82 0.77
N ARG A 218 -4.11 21.13 1.43
CA ARG A 218 -4.24 20.96 2.89
C ARG A 218 -3.98 19.52 3.34
N TRP A 219 -4.45 18.50 2.60
CA TRP A 219 -4.22 17.12 2.98
C TRP A 219 -2.78 16.65 2.71
N LEU A 220 -2.10 17.24 1.73
CA LEU A 220 -0.65 17.04 1.53
C LEU A 220 0.16 17.67 2.67
N ASP A 221 -0.25 18.84 3.17
CA ASP A 221 0.35 19.46 4.36
C ASP A 221 0.18 18.57 5.60
N ILE A 222 -1.02 18.00 5.79
CA ILE A 222 -1.27 17.02 6.87
C ILE A 222 -0.37 15.79 6.72
N ALA A 223 -0.20 15.27 5.50
CA ALA A 223 0.72 14.15 5.26
C ALA A 223 2.16 14.51 5.65
N ALA A 224 2.62 15.73 5.33
CA ALA A 224 3.93 16.23 5.73
C ALA A 224 4.06 16.39 7.25
N GLU A 225 3.06 16.96 7.92
CA GLU A 225 3.02 17.08 9.40
C GLU A 225 3.04 15.69 10.06
N LEU A 226 2.36 14.69 9.50
CA LEU A 226 2.41 13.30 9.96
C LEU A 226 3.80 12.68 9.79
N GLY A 227 4.62 13.19 8.90
CA GLY A 227 5.99 12.76 8.69
C GLY A 227 6.30 12.15 7.33
N ALA A 228 5.48 12.43 6.31
CA ALA A 228 5.87 12.12 4.95
C ALA A 228 7.15 12.87 4.60
N THR A 229 8.18 12.14 4.17
CA THR A 229 9.38 12.69 3.54
C THR A 229 9.42 12.23 2.09
N ARG A 230 10.30 12.81 1.29
CA ARG A 230 10.47 12.40 -0.10
C ARG A 230 10.76 10.90 -0.21
N GLU A 231 11.64 10.39 0.65
CA GLU A 231 12.08 8.99 0.67
C GLU A 231 10.91 8.07 1.11
N ARG A 232 10.22 8.42 2.20
CA ARG A 232 9.11 7.63 2.75
C ARG A 232 7.89 7.59 1.83
N SER A 233 7.66 8.65 1.05
CA SER A 233 6.56 8.73 0.11
C SER A 233 6.93 8.32 -1.32
N ALA A 234 8.16 7.87 -1.57
CA ALA A 234 8.68 7.59 -2.92
C ALA A 234 7.81 6.59 -3.73
N GLY A 235 7.13 5.69 -3.07
CA GLY A 235 6.19 4.76 -3.73
C GLY A 235 4.80 5.36 -3.94
N PHE A 236 4.12 5.74 -2.85
CA PHE A 236 2.72 6.17 -2.94
C PHE A 236 2.55 7.61 -3.45
N GLY A 237 3.44 8.53 -3.09
CA GLY A 237 3.32 9.93 -3.46
C GLY A 237 3.28 10.13 -4.97
N PRO A 238 4.31 9.72 -5.73
CA PRO A 238 4.29 9.79 -7.19
C PRO A 238 3.14 9.01 -7.83
N THR A 239 2.76 7.85 -7.26
CA THR A 239 1.63 7.05 -7.75
C THR A 239 0.31 7.80 -7.63
N PHE A 240 0.00 8.38 -6.46
CA PHE A 240 -1.22 9.15 -6.25
C PHE A 240 -1.25 10.45 -7.08
N ASP A 241 -0.11 11.13 -7.19
CA ASP A 241 0.01 12.30 -8.07
C ASP A 241 -0.26 11.92 -9.53
N ALA A 242 0.29 10.80 -10.01
CA ALA A 242 0.07 10.32 -11.37
C ALA A 242 -1.40 10.00 -11.65
N VAL A 243 -2.11 9.36 -10.69
CA VAL A 243 -3.56 9.11 -10.82
C VAL A 243 -4.32 10.42 -11.04
N VAL A 244 -4.03 11.46 -10.25
CA VAL A 244 -4.67 12.79 -10.38
C VAL A 244 -4.29 13.45 -11.71
N LEU A 245 -3.01 13.49 -12.04
CA LEU A 245 -2.53 14.12 -13.27
C LEU A 245 -3.11 13.47 -14.52
N LEU A 246 -3.13 12.13 -14.56
CA LEU A 246 -3.71 11.37 -15.69
C LEU A 246 -5.23 11.55 -15.80
N HIS A 247 -5.94 11.74 -14.67
CA HIS A 247 -7.36 12.09 -14.68
C HIS A 247 -7.62 13.43 -15.39
N HIS A 248 -6.73 14.39 -15.16
CA HIS A 248 -6.80 15.73 -15.77
C HIS A 248 -6.07 15.84 -17.11
N GLY A 249 -5.70 14.71 -17.77
CA GLY A 249 -5.06 14.70 -19.10
C GLY A 249 -3.61 15.18 -19.12
N GLN A 250 -2.96 15.24 -17.96
CA GLN A 250 -1.58 15.75 -17.81
C GLN A 250 -0.57 14.59 -17.82
N ALA A 251 -0.46 13.88 -18.96
CA ALA A 251 0.35 12.68 -19.05
C ALA A 251 1.86 12.93 -18.93
N ALA A 252 2.39 14.00 -19.53
CA ALA A 252 3.81 14.32 -19.42
C ALA A 252 4.21 14.69 -17.98
N PRO A 253 3.50 15.57 -17.23
CA PRO A 253 3.74 15.77 -15.81
C PRO A 253 3.60 14.49 -14.97
N ALA A 254 2.65 13.60 -15.29
CA ALA A 254 2.53 12.32 -14.59
C ALA A 254 3.78 11.44 -14.79
N LEU A 255 4.31 11.39 -16.02
CA LEU A 255 5.53 10.67 -16.31
C LEU A 255 6.76 11.24 -15.60
N GLU A 256 6.87 12.56 -15.50
CA GLU A 256 7.92 13.23 -14.74
C GLU A 256 7.86 12.89 -13.24
N ARG A 257 6.66 12.77 -12.67
CA ARG A 257 6.49 12.32 -11.27
C ARG A 257 6.95 10.88 -11.04
N LEU A 258 6.90 10.05 -12.08
CA LEU A 258 7.28 8.63 -12.08
C LEU A 258 8.62 8.40 -12.80
N ALA A 259 9.56 9.38 -12.72
CA ALA A 259 10.82 9.35 -13.47
C ALA A 259 11.81 8.28 -12.97
N THR A 260 11.78 7.97 -11.67
CA THR A 260 12.68 6.95 -11.09
C THR A 260 12.41 5.58 -11.69
N GLU A 261 13.46 4.84 -12.05
CA GLU A 261 13.29 3.47 -12.53
C GLU A 261 12.79 2.54 -11.39
N PRO A 262 11.92 1.56 -11.69
CA PRO A 262 11.34 0.70 -10.65
C PRO A 262 12.37 -0.06 -9.80
N ASP A 263 13.52 -0.41 -10.37
CA ASP A 263 14.63 -1.09 -9.69
C ASP A 263 15.50 -0.15 -8.84
N GLU A 264 15.40 1.15 -9.08
CA GLU A 264 16.04 2.19 -8.26
C GLU A 264 15.18 2.65 -7.09
N LEU A 265 13.91 2.21 -7.04
CA LEU A 265 13.04 2.52 -5.91
C LEU A 265 13.57 1.86 -4.64
N GLY A 266 13.75 2.65 -3.59
CA GLY A 266 14.16 2.13 -2.28
C GLY A 266 13.15 1.11 -1.73
N LYS A 267 13.58 0.29 -0.78
CA LYS A 267 12.77 -0.78 -0.15
C LYS A 267 11.39 -0.33 0.30
N TRP A 268 11.25 0.90 0.79
CA TRP A 268 9.97 1.48 1.18
C TRP A 268 8.97 1.61 0.04
N ALA A 269 9.43 1.99 -1.13
CA ALA A 269 8.57 2.08 -2.30
C ALA A 269 8.25 0.71 -2.87
N SER A 270 9.22 -0.22 -2.86
CA SER A 270 9.02 -1.56 -3.36
C SER A 270 8.09 -2.42 -2.50
N TRP A 271 7.97 -2.14 -1.22
CA TRP A 271 7.15 -2.88 -0.26
C TRP A 271 5.70 -3.10 -0.73
N VAL A 272 4.91 -2.03 -0.89
CA VAL A 272 3.49 -2.10 -1.28
C VAL A 272 3.28 -1.56 -2.68
N TRP A 273 4.16 -0.64 -3.12
CA TRP A 273 3.87 0.28 -4.22
C TRP A 273 4.52 -0.09 -5.53
N LEU A 274 5.44 -1.05 -5.57
CA LEU A 274 6.19 -1.39 -6.78
C LEU A 274 5.25 -1.71 -7.97
N HIS A 275 4.24 -2.55 -7.74
CA HIS A 275 3.29 -2.93 -8.79
C HIS A 275 2.47 -1.71 -9.27
N TRP A 276 2.00 -0.90 -8.34
CA TRP A 276 1.23 0.31 -8.65
C TRP A 276 2.08 1.35 -9.40
N TYR A 277 3.28 1.59 -8.90
CA TYR A 277 4.23 2.53 -9.50
C TYR A 277 4.59 2.12 -10.93
N ALA A 278 4.99 0.86 -11.15
CA ALA A 278 5.37 0.34 -12.45
C ALA A 278 4.21 0.42 -13.47
N ALA A 279 3.01 0.03 -13.05
CA ALA A 279 1.81 0.10 -13.89
C ALA A 279 1.46 1.54 -14.28
N MET A 280 1.45 2.47 -13.32
CA MET A 280 1.16 3.89 -13.56
C MET A 280 2.23 4.55 -14.42
N ARG A 281 3.52 4.20 -14.23
CA ARG A 281 4.62 4.68 -15.07
C ARG A 281 4.49 4.24 -16.52
N ALA A 282 4.13 2.98 -16.76
CA ALA A 282 3.89 2.47 -18.09
C ALA A 282 2.69 3.16 -18.77
N GLU A 283 1.58 3.32 -18.03
CA GLU A 283 0.41 4.03 -18.57
C GLU A 283 0.70 5.51 -18.86
N ALA A 284 1.41 6.19 -17.96
CA ALA A 284 1.81 7.58 -18.19
C ALA A 284 2.72 7.72 -19.44
N ALA A 285 3.63 6.76 -19.66
CA ALA A 285 4.49 6.75 -20.83
C ALA A 285 3.69 6.59 -22.14
N VAL A 286 2.70 5.69 -22.15
CA VAL A 286 1.81 5.51 -23.32
C VAL A 286 1.02 6.79 -23.60
N LEU A 287 0.38 7.35 -22.58
CA LEU A 287 -0.45 8.54 -22.73
C LEU A 287 0.36 9.81 -23.05
N ALA A 288 1.64 9.85 -22.66
CA ALA A 288 2.56 10.94 -23.02
C ALA A 288 3.21 10.75 -24.41
N GLY A 289 2.95 9.63 -25.12
CA GLY A 289 3.60 9.33 -26.39
C GLY A 289 5.10 9.11 -26.27
N HIS A 290 5.57 8.57 -25.13
CA HIS A 290 7.00 8.37 -24.89
C HIS A 290 7.56 7.30 -25.84
N PRO A 291 8.74 7.52 -26.49
CA PRO A 291 9.27 6.60 -27.49
C PRO A 291 9.55 5.19 -26.94
N ASP A 292 9.87 5.06 -25.68
CA ASP A 292 10.10 3.78 -24.99
C ASP A 292 8.85 3.22 -24.28
N ALA A 293 7.65 3.67 -24.62
CA ALA A 293 6.43 3.15 -24.00
C ALA A 293 6.29 1.63 -24.15
N PRO A 294 6.61 0.98 -25.31
CA PRO A 294 6.56 -0.48 -25.41
C PRO A 294 7.53 -1.20 -24.46
N GLY A 295 8.77 -0.70 -24.29
CA GLY A 295 9.74 -1.27 -23.35
C GLY A 295 9.28 -1.18 -21.91
N ARG A 296 8.73 -0.03 -21.52
CA ARG A 296 8.16 0.19 -20.18
C ARG A 296 6.95 -0.68 -19.88
N LEU A 297 6.09 -0.91 -20.88
CA LEU A 297 4.97 -1.85 -20.78
C LEU A 297 5.45 -3.28 -20.54
N ALA A 298 6.44 -3.75 -21.31
CA ALA A 298 7.01 -5.08 -21.15
C ALA A 298 7.62 -5.29 -19.75
N ALA A 299 8.39 -4.31 -19.26
CA ALA A 299 8.94 -4.32 -17.91
C ALA A 299 7.85 -4.34 -16.84
N ALA A 300 6.84 -3.45 -16.95
CA ALA A 300 5.73 -3.40 -16.04
C ALA A 300 4.94 -4.71 -16.01
N ARG A 301 4.71 -5.36 -17.16
CA ARG A 301 4.02 -6.65 -17.28
C ARG A 301 4.68 -7.73 -16.42
N THR A 302 6.02 -7.77 -16.41
CA THR A 302 6.79 -8.71 -15.58
C THR A 302 6.60 -8.41 -14.10
N ILE A 303 6.69 -7.13 -13.71
CA ILE A 303 6.58 -6.70 -12.31
C ILE A 303 5.17 -6.99 -11.75
N VAL A 304 4.11 -6.68 -12.51
CA VAL A 304 2.72 -6.80 -12.02
C VAL A 304 2.12 -8.20 -12.19
N ALA A 305 2.91 -9.19 -12.58
CA ALA A 305 2.41 -10.55 -12.83
C ALA A 305 1.58 -11.08 -11.65
N GLY A 306 0.37 -11.56 -11.93
CA GLY A 306 -0.56 -12.06 -10.91
C GLY A 306 -1.39 -11.00 -10.16
N ASN A 307 -1.07 -9.71 -10.30
CA ASN A 307 -1.83 -8.64 -9.64
C ASN A 307 -3.04 -8.23 -10.53
N PRO A 308 -4.29 -8.44 -10.07
CA PRO A 308 -5.45 -8.23 -10.93
C PRO A 308 -5.70 -6.76 -11.27
N VAL A 309 -5.40 -5.83 -10.35
CA VAL A 309 -5.69 -4.40 -10.55
C VAL A 309 -4.59 -3.72 -11.33
N THR A 310 -3.33 -3.88 -10.92
CA THR A 310 -2.21 -3.26 -11.63
C THR A 310 -1.95 -3.95 -12.98
N GLY A 311 -2.23 -5.25 -13.10
CA GLY A 311 -2.27 -5.95 -14.39
C GLY A 311 -3.30 -5.34 -15.35
N ALA A 312 -4.50 -5.04 -14.86
CA ALA A 312 -5.52 -4.36 -15.66
C ALA A 312 -5.13 -2.92 -16.04
N ILE A 313 -4.35 -2.21 -15.22
CA ILE A 313 -3.78 -0.89 -15.60
C ILE A 313 -2.82 -1.07 -16.80
N VAL A 314 -1.95 -2.08 -16.77
CA VAL A 314 -1.04 -2.40 -17.87
C VAL A 314 -1.82 -2.85 -19.11
N ASP A 315 -2.87 -3.69 -18.97
CA ASP A 315 -3.77 -4.07 -20.06
C ASP A 315 -4.44 -2.86 -20.73
N ARG A 316 -4.90 -1.91 -19.92
CA ARG A 316 -5.45 -0.64 -20.41
C ARG A 316 -4.42 0.14 -21.21
N ALA A 317 -3.20 0.26 -20.69
CA ALA A 317 -2.13 0.98 -21.37
C ALA A 317 -1.73 0.33 -22.69
N GLU A 318 -1.63 -1.00 -22.74
CA GLU A 318 -1.39 -1.74 -24.00
C GLU A 318 -2.51 -1.55 -25.02
N ALA A 319 -3.77 -1.60 -24.54
CA ALA A 319 -4.93 -1.40 -25.40
C ALA A 319 -4.97 0.03 -25.97
N LEU A 320 -4.58 1.04 -25.18
CA LEU A 320 -4.45 2.42 -25.64
C LEU A 320 -3.32 2.58 -26.67
N LEU A 321 -2.18 1.94 -26.45
CA LEU A 321 -1.05 1.97 -27.38
C LEU A 321 -1.42 1.33 -28.74
N GLY A 322 -2.22 0.26 -28.71
CA GLY A 322 -2.67 -0.48 -29.90
C GLY A 322 -3.97 0.01 -30.50
N ASP A 323 -4.59 1.07 -29.96
CA ASP A 323 -5.94 1.54 -30.33
C ASP A 323 -6.99 0.41 -30.33
N ASP A 324 -6.86 -0.53 -29.36
CA ASP A 324 -7.74 -1.70 -29.24
C ASP A 324 -8.90 -1.42 -28.27
N ARG A 325 -10.01 -0.93 -28.85
CA ARG A 325 -11.24 -0.65 -28.09
C ARG A 325 -11.84 -1.91 -27.45
N GLY A 326 -11.75 -3.07 -28.11
CA GLY A 326 -12.29 -4.31 -27.58
C GLY A 326 -11.57 -4.71 -26.29
N ARG A 327 -10.25 -4.60 -26.30
CA ARG A 327 -9.41 -4.86 -25.11
C ARG A 327 -9.64 -3.83 -24.01
N LEU A 328 -9.87 -2.56 -24.34
CA LEU A 328 -10.27 -1.54 -23.35
C LEU A 328 -11.56 -1.92 -22.62
N LEU A 329 -12.57 -2.41 -23.34
CA LEU A 329 -13.84 -2.83 -22.73
C LEU A 329 -13.67 -4.09 -21.86
N ALA A 330 -12.86 -5.05 -22.29
CA ALA A 330 -12.52 -6.21 -21.46
C ALA A 330 -11.79 -5.79 -20.18
N THR A 331 -10.89 -4.83 -20.26
CA THR A 331 -10.18 -4.26 -19.12
C THR A 331 -11.15 -3.51 -18.16
N ALA A 332 -12.11 -2.77 -18.70
CA ALA A 332 -13.15 -2.16 -17.89
C ALA A 332 -13.94 -3.21 -17.09
N ALA A 333 -14.33 -4.31 -17.74
CA ALA A 333 -15.01 -5.41 -17.06
C ALA A 333 -14.14 -6.06 -15.95
N ALA A 334 -12.83 -6.15 -16.16
CA ALA A 334 -11.91 -6.64 -15.13
C ALA A 334 -11.86 -5.72 -13.90
N PHE A 335 -11.83 -4.40 -14.09
CA PHE A 335 -11.92 -3.44 -12.99
C PHE A 335 -13.24 -3.50 -12.25
N ASP A 336 -14.36 -3.67 -12.95
CA ASP A 336 -15.69 -3.82 -12.34
C ASP A 336 -15.74 -5.10 -11.48
N ALA A 337 -15.26 -6.21 -12.02
CA ALA A 337 -15.15 -7.47 -11.27
C ALA A 337 -14.27 -7.36 -10.02
N ALA A 338 -13.21 -6.55 -10.07
CA ALA A 338 -12.34 -6.25 -8.93
C ALA A 338 -12.96 -5.24 -7.95
N GLY A 339 -14.10 -4.60 -8.27
CA GLY A 339 -14.74 -3.58 -7.44
C GLY A 339 -14.07 -2.20 -7.55
N CYS A 340 -13.28 -1.96 -8.60
CA CYS A 340 -12.54 -0.72 -8.81
C CYS A 340 -13.36 0.29 -9.60
N ARG A 341 -14.24 1.03 -8.91
CA ARG A 341 -15.23 1.95 -9.52
C ARG A 341 -14.60 3.07 -10.35
N TYR A 342 -13.58 3.75 -9.81
CA TYR A 342 -12.89 4.80 -10.55
C TYR A 342 -12.09 4.27 -11.75
N PRO A 343 -11.23 3.25 -11.62
CA PRO A 343 -10.53 2.66 -12.78
C PRO A 343 -11.49 2.15 -13.86
N TRP A 344 -12.61 1.54 -13.47
CA TRP A 344 -13.67 1.13 -14.40
C TRP A 344 -14.25 2.31 -15.19
N ALA A 345 -14.74 3.33 -14.48
CA ALA A 345 -15.36 4.50 -15.10
C ALA A 345 -14.37 5.25 -16.01
N ARG A 346 -13.12 5.41 -15.55
CA ARG A 346 -12.05 6.01 -16.33
C ARG A 346 -11.74 5.22 -17.60
N THR A 347 -11.72 3.88 -17.53
CA THR A 347 -11.45 3.02 -18.71
C THR A 347 -12.57 3.13 -19.72
N LEU A 348 -13.84 3.14 -19.31
CA LEU A 348 -14.97 3.40 -20.22
C LEU A 348 -14.86 4.78 -20.89
N ARG A 349 -14.46 5.81 -20.13
CA ARG A 349 -14.24 7.16 -20.69
C ARG A 349 -13.16 7.16 -21.77
N LEU A 350 -12.08 6.41 -21.57
CA LEU A 350 -10.98 6.27 -22.54
C LEU A 350 -11.36 5.42 -23.76
N ALA A 351 -12.29 4.47 -23.63
CA ALA A 351 -12.74 3.64 -24.75
C ALA A 351 -13.54 4.40 -25.83
N GLY A 352 -13.98 5.62 -25.55
CA GLY A 352 -14.66 6.48 -26.53
C GLY A 352 -16.09 6.04 -26.85
N GLY A 353 -16.69 6.70 -27.84
CA GLY A 353 -18.05 6.40 -28.31
C GLY A 353 -19.10 6.44 -27.18
N ASP A 354 -20.13 5.59 -27.24
CA ASP A 354 -21.22 5.53 -26.26
C ASP A 354 -20.70 5.19 -24.85
N GLN A 355 -19.61 4.43 -24.76
CA GLN A 355 -19.01 4.07 -23.48
C GLN A 355 -18.39 5.28 -22.77
N ALA A 356 -17.90 6.25 -23.52
CA ALA A 356 -17.39 7.49 -22.93
C ALA A 356 -18.47 8.26 -22.16
N THR A 357 -19.72 8.23 -22.64
CA THR A 357 -20.87 8.84 -21.96
C THR A 357 -21.19 8.11 -20.67
N THR A 358 -21.20 6.77 -20.71
CA THR A 358 -21.36 5.91 -19.53
C THR A 358 -20.27 6.17 -18.49
N GLY A 359 -19.00 6.20 -18.94
CA GLY A 359 -17.85 6.50 -18.07
C GLY A 359 -17.93 7.90 -17.44
N ALA A 360 -18.31 8.91 -18.23
CA ALA A 360 -18.49 10.27 -17.72
C ALA A 360 -19.62 10.36 -16.67
N ALA A 361 -20.74 9.71 -16.90
CA ALA A 361 -21.84 9.64 -15.93
C ALA A 361 -21.42 8.92 -14.64
N ALA A 362 -20.65 7.85 -14.77
CA ALA A 362 -20.12 7.12 -13.62
C ALA A 362 -19.13 7.96 -12.79
N LEU A 363 -18.21 8.69 -13.44
CA LEU A 363 -17.30 9.61 -12.75
C LEU A 363 -18.07 10.71 -12.01
N ALA A 364 -19.11 11.28 -12.65
CA ALA A 364 -19.96 12.27 -12.01
C ALA A 364 -20.73 11.70 -10.80
N ALA A 365 -21.23 10.46 -10.90
CA ALA A 365 -21.88 9.77 -9.79
C ALA A 365 -20.93 9.51 -8.60
N LEU A 366 -19.62 9.36 -8.84
CA LEU A 366 -18.58 9.29 -7.82
C LEU A 366 -18.19 10.66 -7.26
N GLY A 367 -18.81 11.75 -7.75
CA GLY A 367 -18.51 13.12 -7.34
C GLY A 367 -17.15 13.63 -7.82
N LEU A 368 -16.60 13.03 -8.87
CA LEU A 368 -15.29 13.38 -9.43
C LEU A 368 -15.42 14.44 -10.53
N ALA A 369 -14.36 15.21 -10.72
CA ALA A 369 -14.32 16.19 -11.81
C ALA A 369 -14.40 15.48 -13.18
N PRO A 370 -14.94 16.15 -14.22
CA PRO A 370 -14.88 15.62 -15.57
C PRO A 370 -13.42 15.40 -16.00
N MET A 371 -13.15 14.25 -16.60
CA MET A 371 -11.86 14.02 -17.24
C MET A 371 -11.67 14.99 -18.40
N SER A 372 -10.52 15.63 -18.47
CA SER A 372 -10.14 16.43 -19.62
C SER A 372 -10.20 15.57 -20.90
N ALA A 373 -10.70 16.13 -21.98
CA ALA A 373 -10.65 15.49 -23.30
C ALA A 373 -9.19 15.48 -23.75
N GLY A 374 -8.44 14.45 -23.33
CA GLY A 374 -7.08 14.23 -23.77
C GLY A 374 -7.05 13.04 -24.71
N ILE A 375 -6.40 13.22 -25.86
CA ILE A 375 -6.02 12.23 -26.85
C ILE A 375 -7.17 11.77 -27.76
N GLY A 376 -7.40 12.51 -28.81
CA GLY A 376 -8.34 12.19 -29.89
C GLY A 376 -8.73 13.44 -30.66
N GLY A 377 -7.75 14.20 -31.15
CA GLY A 377 -7.89 15.23 -32.13
C GLY A 377 -6.80 15.06 -33.17
#